data_3fafe98b871841ea7535e591067ff36c
#
_entry.id   3fafe98b871841ea7535e591067ff36c
#
_cell.length_a   1.000
_cell.length_b   1.000
_cell.length_c   1.000
_cell.angle_alpha   90.00
_cell.angle_beta   90.00
_cell.angle_gamma   90.00
#
_symmetry.space_group_name_H-M   'P 1'
#
loop_
_entity.id
_entity.type
_entity.pdbx_description
1 polymer ?
#
loop_
_entity_poly.entity_id
_entity_poly.type
_entity_poly.pdbx_seq_one_letter_code
_entity_poly.pdbx_strand_id
1 'polypeptide(L)'
;MGLFDFFKKTDKVGTDSAIDSSNLIEGIEESSEKKLVKTKLSLHPDWKVPQEQKYVFSFLANQLVPLRPNQLSLAAIDIDEDKKTGTWYVRAFFRSSIPHNIELGEIGLLILDKNNKRLAGKIFDFKELGTLPPESCRPWVFVFEKKYIETDELPGEGWKIVFNLNTLKEHTLDLDESWKKQLPIEQQELLAKVVSKLPELGHNEVNITGLQANLRDDKSLSVSIFIRNGNDRAINVEQLPLEIIDANGKKIAKGSFTIDPPLTVKARTTKPWTFVFPPELVDAEGADLSRWKAVVPQ
;
A
#
# COMPACT_ATOMS: atom_id res chain seq x y z
N MET A 1 0.09 29.81 4.10
CA MET A 1 1.55 29.57 3.96
C MET A 1 1.73 29.07 2.52
N GLY A 2 2.44 29.85 1.68
CA GLY A 2 2.57 29.49 0.25
C GLY A 2 3.54 28.31 0.08
N LEU A 3 3.30 27.46 -0.93
CA LEU A 3 4.15 26.32 -1.29
C LEU A 3 5.63 26.69 -1.41
N PHE A 4 5.91 27.98 -1.65
CA PHE A 4 7.24 28.55 -1.95
C PHE A 4 8.05 28.94 -0.71
N ASP A 5 7.42 29.15 0.46
CA ASP A 5 8.18 29.46 1.67
C ASP A 5 8.97 28.27 2.22
N PHE A 6 8.61 27.07 1.77
CA PHE A 6 9.23 25.82 2.22
C PHE A 6 10.62 25.54 1.62
N PHE A 7 10.95 26.11 0.46
CA PHE A 7 12.23 25.84 -0.22
C PHE A 7 13.39 26.78 0.19
N LYS A 8 13.33 27.37 1.38
CA LYS A 8 14.40 28.25 1.88
C LYS A 8 15.63 27.52 2.44
N LYS A 9 15.51 26.21 2.76
CA LYS A 9 16.64 25.38 3.18
C LYS A 9 17.32 24.79 1.94
N THR A 10 18.62 24.94 1.85
CA THR A 10 19.44 24.55 0.69
C THR A 10 20.25 23.27 0.90
N ASP A 11 20.29 22.76 2.13
CA ASP A 11 21.06 21.56 2.44
C ASP A 11 20.25 20.28 2.22
N LYS A 12 20.82 19.35 1.47
CA LYS A 12 20.21 18.05 1.22
C LYS A 12 20.43 17.13 2.42
N VAL A 13 19.35 16.80 3.14
CA VAL A 13 19.37 15.96 4.35
C VAL A 13 18.94 14.52 4.06
N GLY A 14 18.15 14.30 3.01
CA GLY A 14 17.68 12.97 2.60
C GLY A 14 18.54 12.34 1.50
N THR A 15 18.33 11.02 1.27
CA THR A 15 19.01 10.26 0.22
C THR A 15 18.06 9.96 -0.95
N ASP A 16 18.65 9.72 -2.14
CA ASP A 16 17.91 9.44 -3.36
C ASP A 16 17.46 7.96 -3.39
N SER A 17 16.29 7.72 -3.98
CA SER A 17 15.81 6.40 -4.32
C SER A 17 15.42 6.34 -5.80
N ALA A 18 15.76 5.25 -6.48
CA ALA A 18 15.40 5.03 -7.88
C ALA A 18 14.84 3.62 -8.08
N ILE A 19 13.87 3.51 -8.99
CA ILE A 19 13.29 2.25 -9.45
C ILE A 19 13.22 2.23 -10.97
N ASP A 20 13.17 1.03 -11.55
CA ASP A 20 12.89 0.89 -12.98
C ASP A 20 11.41 1.22 -13.24
N SER A 21 11.16 1.96 -14.30
CA SER A 21 9.82 2.46 -14.63
C SER A 21 8.83 1.34 -14.97
N SER A 22 9.32 0.19 -15.43
CA SER A 22 8.51 -1.03 -15.64
C SER A 22 7.77 -1.50 -14.37
N ASN A 23 8.22 -1.09 -13.18
CA ASN A 23 7.51 -1.37 -11.92
C ASN A 23 6.25 -0.49 -11.73
N LEU A 24 6.10 0.60 -12.47
CA LEU A 24 5.02 1.57 -12.33
C LEU A 24 4.23 1.81 -13.62
N ILE A 25 4.83 1.58 -14.77
CA ILE A 25 4.27 1.89 -16.08
C ILE A 25 4.35 0.64 -16.95
N GLU A 26 3.20 0.16 -17.42
CA GLU A 26 3.15 -0.98 -18.35
C GLU A 26 3.75 -0.63 -19.71
N GLY A 27 4.41 -1.61 -20.34
CA GLY A 27 4.95 -1.47 -21.70
C GLY A 27 6.32 -0.80 -21.81
N ILE A 28 6.98 -0.48 -20.71
CA ILE A 28 8.37 -0.01 -20.71
C ILE A 28 9.28 -1.17 -20.36
N GLU A 29 10.18 -1.53 -21.29
CA GLU A 29 11.18 -2.58 -21.08
C GLU A 29 12.38 -2.05 -20.27
N GLU A 30 13.01 -2.93 -19.48
CA GLU A 30 14.28 -2.64 -18.84
C GLU A 30 15.33 -2.32 -19.92
N SER A 31 15.97 -1.17 -19.79
CA SER A 31 17.00 -0.77 -20.74
C SER A 31 18.33 -1.42 -20.42
N SER A 32 18.90 -2.13 -21.40
CA SER A 32 20.28 -2.64 -21.35
C SER A 32 21.35 -1.56 -21.61
N GLU A 33 20.94 -0.33 -21.97
CA GLU A 33 21.85 0.75 -22.26
C GLU A 33 22.54 1.28 -21.00
N LYS A 34 23.86 1.46 -21.08
CA LYS A 34 24.70 1.99 -19.99
C LYS A 34 24.79 3.52 -19.92
N LYS A 35 24.19 4.24 -20.87
CA LYS A 35 24.31 5.70 -20.95
C LYS A 35 23.43 6.36 -19.89
N LEU A 36 24.06 7.01 -18.91
CA LEU A 36 23.36 7.75 -17.85
C LEU A 36 22.66 9.00 -18.41
N VAL A 37 21.45 9.25 -17.88
CA VAL A 37 20.58 10.35 -18.26
C VAL A 37 20.63 11.44 -17.20
N LYS A 38 20.99 12.67 -17.59
CA LYS A 38 20.91 13.85 -16.73
C LYS A 38 19.55 14.50 -16.91
N THR A 39 18.71 14.46 -15.90
CA THR A 39 17.36 15.03 -15.93
C THR A 39 17.37 16.55 -15.92
N LYS A 40 16.41 17.19 -16.64
CA LYS A 40 16.26 18.65 -16.76
C LYS A 40 15.16 19.15 -15.82
N LEU A 41 15.39 20.31 -15.20
CA LEU A 41 14.37 20.93 -14.35
C LEU A 41 13.08 21.20 -15.15
N SER A 42 11.96 20.73 -14.62
CA SER A 42 10.61 20.99 -15.12
C SER A 42 9.74 21.46 -13.95
N LEU A 43 9.24 22.68 -14.03
CA LEU A 43 8.30 23.21 -13.04
C LEU A 43 6.87 22.90 -13.48
N HIS A 44 5.96 22.78 -12.50
CA HIS A 44 4.55 22.60 -12.80
C HIS A 44 4.03 23.82 -13.59
N PRO A 45 3.24 23.66 -14.68
CA PRO A 45 2.78 24.76 -15.52
C PRO A 45 2.06 25.87 -14.76
N ASP A 46 1.27 25.53 -13.75
CA ASP A 46 0.47 26.47 -12.97
C ASP A 46 1.27 27.21 -11.89
N TRP A 47 2.54 26.86 -11.71
CA TRP A 47 3.35 27.47 -10.66
C TRP A 47 3.96 28.79 -11.11
N LYS A 48 3.63 29.86 -10.42
CA LYS A 48 4.28 31.16 -10.57
C LYS A 48 5.52 31.21 -9.67
N VAL A 49 6.63 30.66 -10.13
CA VAL A 49 7.88 30.58 -9.36
C VAL A 49 8.73 31.81 -9.61
N PRO A 50 9.14 32.58 -8.57
CA PRO A 50 10.09 33.68 -8.70
C PRO A 50 11.42 33.24 -9.29
N GLN A 51 12.11 34.15 -10.00
CA GLN A 51 13.36 33.82 -10.69
C GLN A 51 14.45 33.30 -9.76
N GLU A 52 14.53 33.87 -8.56
CA GLU A 52 15.49 33.46 -7.52
C GLU A 52 15.28 31.98 -7.11
N GLN A 53 14.02 31.56 -6.93
CA GLN A 53 13.71 30.17 -6.60
C GLN A 53 13.99 29.23 -7.76
N LYS A 54 13.80 29.67 -9.02
CA LYS A 54 14.18 28.87 -10.19
C LYS A 54 15.68 28.57 -10.20
N TYR A 55 16.50 29.56 -9.81
CA TYR A 55 17.95 29.35 -9.68
C TYR A 55 18.28 28.31 -8.60
N VAL A 56 17.62 28.37 -7.43
CA VAL A 56 17.81 27.38 -6.37
C VAL A 56 17.43 25.98 -6.85
N PHE A 57 16.26 25.83 -7.47
CA PHE A 57 15.86 24.53 -8.02
C PHE A 57 16.82 24.01 -9.09
N SER A 58 17.27 24.88 -9.98
CA SER A 58 18.24 24.53 -11.01
C SER A 58 19.58 24.10 -10.43
N PHE A 59 20.04 24.79 -9.37
CA PHE A 59 21.27 24.45 -8.67
C PHE A 59 21.15 23.07 -8.02
N LEU A 60 20.09 22.82 -7.23
CA LEU A 60 19.85 21.53 -6.60
C LEU A 60 19.68 20.40 -7.61
N ALA A 61 18.90 20.62 -8.68
CA ALA A 61 18.69 19.63 -9.74
C ALA A 61 19.99 19.25 -10.46
N ASN A 62 20.90 20.21 -10.64
CA ASN A 62 22.21 19.97 -11.26
C ASN A 62 23.18 19.15 -10.42
N GLN A 63 22.98 19.08 -9.10
CA GLN A 63 23.77 18.27 -8.20
C GLN A 63 23.32 16.81 -8.14
N LEU A 64 22.15 16.47 -8.70
CA LEU A 64 21.60 15.12 -8.63
C LEU A 64 22.40 14.17 -9.53
N VAL A 65 22.64 12.97 -9.01
CA VAL A 65 23.31 11.90 -9.75
C VAL A 65 22.47 11.52 -10.97
N PRO A 66 23.06 11.37 -12.18
CA PRO A 66 22.33 10.91 -13.36
C PRO A 66 21.65 9.55 -13.15
N LEU A 67 20.49 9.35 -13.77
CA LEU A 67 19.74 8.09 -13.73
C LEU A 67 20.17 7.14 -14.85
N ARG A 68 19.92 5.86 -14.68
CA ARG A 68 19.90 4.92 -15.83
C ARG A 68 18.69 5.23 -16.71
N PRO A 69 18.70 4.83 -17.99
CA PRO A 69 17.53 4.92 -18.84
C PRO A 69 16.30 4.22 -18.22
N ASN A 70 15.13 4.75 -18.51
CA ASN A 70 13.84 4.19 -18.05
C ASN A 70 13.71 4.05 -16.53
N GLN A 71 14.26 4.99 -15.76
CA GLN A 71 14.10 5.01 -14.31
C GLN A 71 13.21 6.16 -13.84
N LEU A 72 12.50 5.90 -12.76
CA LEU A 72 11.83 6.90 -11.91
C LEU A 72 12.59 7.01 -10.59
N SER A 73 12.73 8.23 -10.07
CA SER A 73 13.46 8.48 -8.84
C SER A 73 12.80 9.56 -7.99
N LEU A 74 12.92 9.42 -6.69
CA LEU A 74 12.61 10.42 -5.69
C LEU A 74 13.93 10.86 -5.07
N ALA A 75 14.33 12.10 -5.33
CA ALA A 75 15.53 12.68 -4.73
C ALA A 75 15.11 13.59 -3.57
N ALA A 76 15.25 13.06 -2.36
CA ALA A 76 14.86 13.76 -1.15
C ALA A 76 15.69 15.03 -0.92
N ILE A 77 15.04 16.12 -0.53
CA ILE A 77 15.67 17.39 -0.18
C ILE A 77 15.69 17.54 1.33
N ASP A 78 14.51 17.79 1.91
CA ASP A 78 14.33 17.94 3.34
C ASP A 78 12.92 17.50 3.79
N ILE A 79 12.74 17.45 5.09
CA ILE A 79 11.47 17.13 5.74
C ILE A 79 11.27 18.12 6.89
N ASP A 80 10.04 18.62 7.02
CA ASP A 80 9.65 19.57 8.05
C ASP A 80 8.32 19.17 8.67
N GLU A 81 8.07 19.57 9.92
CA GLU A 81 6.86 19.26 10.66
C GLU A 81 6.08 20.53 11.03
N ASP A 82 4.81 20.55 10.76
CA ASP A 82 3.90 21.48 11.44
C ASP A 82 3.58 20.94 12.84
N LYS A 83 4.21 21.52 13.85
CA LYS A 83 4.04 21.12 15.25
C LYS A 83 2.62 21.23 15.79
N LYS A 84 1.73 21.97 15.12
CA LYS A 84 0.32 22.12 15.54
C LYS A 84 -0.52 20.94 15.10
N THR A 85 -0.25 20.40 13.91
CA THR A 85 -1.03 19.33 13.29
C THR A 85 -0.30 17.99 13.29
N GLY A 86 1.02 17.98 13.55
CA GLY A 86 1.89 16.81 13.40
C GLY A 86 2.04 16.38 11.95
N THR A 87 1.74 17.25 10.98
CA THR A 87 1.83 16.96 9.54
C THR A 87 3.26 17.13 9.06
N TRP A 88 3.77 16.15 8.31
CA TRP A 88 5.08 16.25 7.68
C TRP A 88 4.98 16.75 6.24
N TYR A 89 5.86 17.70 5.90
CA TYR A 89 6.05 18.25 4.57
C TYR A 89 7.39 17.75 4.02
N VAL A 90 7.34 16.78 3.12
CA VAL A 90 8.50 16.13 2.54
C VAL A 90 8.80 16.75 1.18
N ARG A 91 9.91 17.45 1.06
CA ARG A 91 10.35 18.06 -0.20
C ARG A 91 11.27 17.10 -0.93
N ALA A 92 10.96 16.85 -2.18
CA ALA A 92 11.75 15.98 -3.04
C ALA A 92 11.63 16.39 -4.50
N PHE A 93 12.61 15.99 -5.31
CA PHE A 93 12.45 15.99 -6.75
C PHE A 93 11.88 14.65 -7.20
N PHE A 94 10.76 14.69 -7.91
CA PHE A 94 10.34 13.57 -8.73
C PHE A 94 11.11 13.62 -10.05
N ARG A 95 11.77 12.53 -10.43
CA ARG A 95 12.65 12.46 -11.58
C ARG A 95 12.26 11.30 -12.50
N SER A 96 12.33 11.56 -13.80
CA SER A 96 12.12 10.56 -14.84
C SER A 96 13.23 10.62 -15.87
N SER A 97 13.83 9.48 -16.19
CA SER A 97 14.75 9.32 -17.32
C SER A 97 14.09 8.69 -18.54
N ILE A 98 12.77 8.59 -18.53
CA ILE A 98 11.96 8.11 -19.67
C ILE A 98 12.03 9.11 -20.81
N PRO A 99 12.23 8.68 -22.08
CA PRO A 99 12.46 9.58 -23.21
C PRO A 99 11.17 10.18 -23.83
N HIS A 100 10.02 10.01 -23.19
CA HIS A 100 8.73 10.57 -23.62
C HIS A 100 7.95 11.15 -22.44
N ASN A 101 6.87 11.86 -22.74
CA ASN A 101 5.95 12.37 -21.71
C ASN A 101 5.32 11.21 -20.93
N ILE A 102 5.16 11.39 -19.62
CA ILE A 102 4.47 10.44 -18.75
C ILE A 102 3.43 11.13 -17.89
N GLU A 103 2.37 10.40 -17.60
CA GLU A 103 1.37 10.72 -16.59
C GLU A 103 1.27 9.53 -15.65
N LEU A 104 1.13 9.79 -14.37
CA LEU A 104 1.08 8.76 -13.34
C LEU A 104 -0.23 8.86 -12.58
N GLY A 105 -0.73 7.71 -12.12
CA GLY A 105 -1.91 7.61 -11.29
C GLY A 105 -1.57 7.64 -9.79
N GLU A 106 -2.31 6.87 -9.02
CA GLU A 106 -2.08 6.73 -7.57
C GLU A 106 -0.87 5.83 -7.29
N ILE A 107 0.05 6.33 -6.48
CA ILE A 107 1.27 5.63 -6.11
C ILE A 107 1.50 5.79 -4.60
N GLY A 108 1.74 4.67 -3.92
CA GLY A 108 2.16 4.69 -2.53
C GLY A 108 3.59 5.17 -2.37
N LEU A 109 3.83 6.03 -1.37
CA LEU A 109 5.16 6.44 -0.95
C LEU A 109 5.38 6.08 0.52
N LEU A 110 6.62 5.74 0.83
CA LEU A 110 7.08 5.50 2.20
C LEU A 110 8.20 6.47 2.55
N ILE A 111 8.23 6.88 3.82
CA ILE A 111 9.41 7.48 4.43
C ILE A 111 10.10 6.40 5.26
N LEU A 112 11.37 6.19 4.99
CA LEU A 112 12.20 5.23 5.70
C LEU A 112 13.36 5.96 6.40
N ASP A 113 13.75 5.49 7.58
CA ASP A 113 14.99 5.93 8.23
C ASP A 113 16.24 5.32 7.56
N LYS A 114 17.41 5.66 8.07
CA LYS A 114 18.70 5.12 7.60
C LYS A 114 18.82 3.59 7.71
N ASN A 115 18.04 2.96 8.58
CA ASN A 115 18.01 1.51 8.81
C ASN A 115 16.89 0.81 8.01
N ASN A 116 16.22 1.51 7.11
CA ASN A 116 15.04 1.07 6.35
C ASN A 116 13.80 0.80 7.21
N LYS A 117 13.73 1.30 8.43
CA LYS A 117 12.51 1.26 9.23
C LYS A 117 11.50 2.24 8.64
N ARG A 118 10.28 1.80 8.46
CA ARG A 118 9.17 2.64 8.01
C ARG A 118 8.79 3.65 9.10
N LEU A 119 8.69 4.91 8.71
CA LEU A 119 8.29 6.02 9.57
C LEU A 119 6.95 6.62 9.16
N ALA A 120 6.63 6.58 7.87
CA ALA A 120 5.36 7.03 7.32
C ALA A 120 5.05 6.29 6.02
N GLY A 121 3.75 6.25 5.64
CA GLY A 121 3.33 5.70 4.36
C GLY A 121 1.97 6.23 3.95
N LYS A 122 1.86 6.73 2.71
CA LYS A 122 0.63 7.30 2.15
C LYS A 122 0.58 7.08 0.64
N ILE A 123 -0.62 6.99 0.10
CA ILE A 123 -0.87 6.98 -1.35
C ILE A 123 -1.13 8.41 -1.81
N PHE A 124 -0.50 8.79 -2.89
CA PHE A 124 -0.60 10.10 -3.53
C PHE A 124 -1.16 9.96 -4.93
N ASP A 125 -2.04 10.87 -5.33
CA ASP A 125 -2.45 11.01 -6.72
C ASP A 125 -1.39 11.82 -7.48
N PHE A 126 -0.58 11.12 -8.25
CA PHE A 126 0.48 11.75 -9.05
C PHE A 126 -0.04 12.52 -10.27
N LYS A 127 -1.35 12.46 -10.57
CA LYS A 127 -1.97 13.37 -11.55
C LYS A 127 -1.79 14.84 -11.17
N GLU A 128 -1.66 15.12 -9.86
CA GLU A 128 -1.37 16.47 -9.36
C GLU A 128 -0.02 17.02 -9.84
N LEU A 129 0.94 16.16 -10.19
CA LEU A 129 2.19 16.59 -10.79
C LEU A 129 2.01 17.08 -12.25
N GLY A 130 0.88 16.76 -12.88
CA GLY A 130 0.63 16.99 -14.29
C GLY A 130 1.53 16.14 -15.21
N THR A 131 1.42 16.33 -16.50
CA THR A 131 2.28 15.66 -17.49
C THR A 131 3.75 16.00 -17.24
N LEU A 132 4.58 15.00 -17.12
CA LEU A 132 6.03 15.12 -16.91
C LEU A 132 6.74 15.01 -18.26
N PRO A 133 7.53 16.02 -18.65
CA PRO A 133 8.30 15.97 -19.89
C PRO A 133 9.36 14.85 -19.90
N PRO A 134 9.89 14.48 -21.07
CA PRO A 134 11.00 13.54 -21.17
C PRO A 134 12.20 13.97 -20.33
N GLU A 135 12.86 13.00 -19.71
CA GLU A 135 14.10 13.20 -18.97
C GLU A 135 14.05 14.38 -17.98
N SER A 136 12.97 14.47 -17.21
CA SER A 136 12.66 15.63 -16.38
C SER A 136 12.87 15.41 -14.90
N CYS A 137 13.00 16.53 -14.17
CA CYS A 137 13.16 16.62 -12.73
C CYS A 137 12.20 17.71 -12.22
N ARG A 138 11.16 17.33 -11.47
CA ARG A 138 10.13 18.24 -10.94
C ARG A 138 10.19 18.29 -9.43
N PRO A 139 10.41 19.48 -8.82
CA PRO A 139 10.31 19.62 -7.38
C PRO A 139 8.85 19.46 -6.94
N TRP A 140 8.63 18.79 -5.80
CA TRP A 140 7.30 18.59 -5.25
C TRP A 140 7.34 18.53 -3.71
N VAL A 141 6.18 18.78 -3.09
CA VAL A 141 5.98 18.63 -1.65
C VAL A 141 4.96 17.53 -1.40
N PHE A 142 5.41 16.45 -0.80
CA PHE A 142 4.54 15.34 -0.38
C PHE A 142 4.09 15.57 1.05
N VAL A 143 2.79 15.68 1.28
CA VAL A 143 2.20 16.00 2.58
C VAL A 143 1.71 14.72 3.25
N PHE A 144 2.31 14.38 4.39
CA PHE A 144 1.90 13.25 5.21
C PHE A 144 1.20 13.77 6.47
N GLU A 145 -0.11 13.59 6.57
CA GLU A 145 -0.89 13.94 7.76
C GLU A 145 -0.57 12.97 8.90
N LYS A 146 -0.74 13.40 10.16
CA LYS A 146 -0.37 12.62 11.36
C LYS A 146 -0.85 11.16 11.34
N LYS A 147 -2.03 10.88 10.81
CA LYS A 147 -2.59 9.52 10.70
C LYS A 147 -1.78 8.55 9.82
N TYR A 148 -0.90 9.06 8.95
CA TYR A 148 -0.03 8.28 8.08
C TYR A 148 1.40 8.16 8.61
N ILE A 149 1.69 8.76 9.76
CA ILE A 149 3.01 8.80 10.40
C ILE A 149 3.01 7.79 11.54
N GLU A 150 4.02 6.93 11.58
CA GLU A 150 4.14 5.80 12.51
C GLU A 150 5.15 6.06 13.64
N THR A 151 5.63 7.29 13.76
CA THR A 151 6.59 7.73 14.78
C THR A 151 6.23 9.15 15.27
N ASP A 152 6.75 9.52 16.44
CA ASP A 152 6.56 10.85 16.99
C ASP A 152 7.75 11.78 16.73
N GLU A 153 8.82 11.28 16.14
CA GLU A 153 10.03 12.05 15.87
C GLU A 153 10.30 12.16 14.37
N LEU A 154 10.73 13.36 13.94
CA LEU A 154 11.26 13.55 12.60
C LEU A 154 12.52 12.69 12.39
N PRO A 155 12.71 12.13 11.18
CA PRO A 155 13.93 11.38 10.89
C PRO A 155 15.18 12.30 10.93
N GLY A 156 16.27 11.77 11.47
CA GLY A 156 17.59 12.38 11.34
C GLY A 156 18.15 12.25 9.92
N GLU A 157 19.44 12.49 9.77
CA GLU A 157 20.13 12.34 8.48
C GLU A 157 20.04 10.92 7.89
N GLY A 158 20.07 10.83 6.58
CA GLY A 158 20.07 9.54 5.86
C GLY A 158 18.70 8.89 5.66
N TRP A 159 17.63 9.59 5.98
CA TRP A 159 16.28 9.15 5.62
C TRP A 159 16.07 9.19 4.10
N LYS A 160 15.03 8.49 3.62
CA LYS A 160 14.67 8.48 2.21
C LYS A 160 13.16 8.40 2.02
N ILE A 161 12.70 9.00 0.92
CA ILE A 161 11.37 8.78 0.37
C ILE A 161 11.47 7.75 -0.76
N VAL A 162 10.63 6.73 -0.73
CA VAL A 162 10.68 5.61 -1.68
C VAL A 162 9.29 5.27 -2.20
N PHE A 163 9.23 4.67 -3.40
CA PHE A 163 8.00 4.12 -3.94
C PHE A 163 7.60 2.85 -3.18
N ASN A 164 6.35 2.75 -2.81
CA ASN A 164 5.78 1.56 -2.20
C ASN A 164 5.19 0.63 -3.27
N LEU A 165 6.01 -0.22 -3.83
CA LEU A 165 5.59 -1.15 -4.88
C LEU A 165 4.52 -2.16 -4.42
N ASN A 166 4.34 -2.34 -3.11
CA ASN A 166 3.26 -3.20 -2.61
C ASN A 166 1.87 -2.63 -2.87
N THR A 167 1.73 -1.31 -3.00
CA THR A 167 0.43 -0.69 -3.33
C THR A 167 -0.03 -0.97 -4.76
N LEU A 168 0.89 -1.37 -5.63
CA LEU A 168 0.65 -1.66 -7.04
C LEU A 168 0.39 -3.15 -7.31
N LYS A 169 0.65 -4.02 -6.32
CA LYS A 169 0.41 -5.45 -6.46
C LYS A 169 -1.08 -5.72 -6.54
N GLU A 170 -1.47 -6.54 -7.48
CA GLU A 170 -2.82 -7.10 -7.53
C GLU A 170 -3.12 -7.86 -6.24
N HIS A 171 -4.40 -7.85 -5.88
CA HIS A 171 -4.86 -8.59 -4.71
C HIS A 171 -4.99 -10.08 -5.07
N THR A 172 -4.21 -10.92 -4.42
CA THR A 172 -4.09 -12.36 -4.76
C THR A 172 -4.51 -13.28 -3.63
N LEU A 173 -4.77 -14.54 -3.97
CA LEU A 173 -5.02 -15.61 -3.00
C LEU A 173 -3.69 -16.10 -2.41
N ASP A 174 -3.58 -16.13 -1.06
CA ASP A 174 -2.45 -16.71 -0.31
C ASP A 174 -2.93 -17.97 0.42
N LEU A 175 -2.72 -19.14 -0.16
CA LEU A 175 -3.06 -20.42 0.46
C LEU A 175 -1.98 -20.86 1.44
N ASP A 176 -2.42 -21.24 2.63
CA ASP A 176 -1.57 -21.96 3.58
C ASP A 176 -1.18 -23.36 3.06
N GLU A 177 -0.05 -23.89 3.51
CA GLU A 177 0.44 -25.20 3.06
C GLU A 177 -0.54 -26.34 3.34
N SER A 178 -1.32 -26.25 4.41
CA SER A 178 -2.38 -27.20 4.73
C SER A 178 -3.49 -27.22 3.67
N TRP A 179 -3.90 -26.03 3.20
CA TRP A 179 -4.89 -25.88 2.14
C TRP A 179 -4.37 -26.35 0.79
N LYS A 180 -3.11 -26.04 0.44
CA LYS A 180 -2.47 -26.49 -0.80
C LYS A 180 -2.38 -28.01 -0.90
N LYS A 181 -2.11 -28.67 0.24
CA LYS A 181 -2.03 -30.13 0.29
C LYS A 181 -3.39 -30.82 0.22
N GLN A 182 -4.44 -30.19 0.73
CA GLN A 182 -5.78 -30.76 0.79
C GLN A 182 -6.61 -30.51 -0.48
N LEU A 183 -6.35 -29.41 -1.18
CA LEU A 183 -7.14 -29.02 -2.35
C LEU A 183 -6.43 -29.43 -3.65
N PRO A 184 -7.13 -30.09 -4.59
CA PRO A 184 -6.66 -30.27 -5.96
C PRO A 184 -6.35 -28.94 -6.62
N ILE A 185 -5.43 -28.92 -7.57
CA ILE A 185 -4.98 -27.70 -8.27
C ILE A 185 -6.16 -26.96 -8.92
N GLU A 186 -7.10 -27.67 -9.51
CA GLU A 186 -8.31 -27.10 -10.12
C GLU A 186 -9.17 -26.30 -9.12
N GLN A 187 -9.27 -26.78 -7.87
CA GLN A 187 -9.98 -26.08 -6.81
C GLN A 187 -9.22 -24.86 -6.30
N GLN A 188 -7.88 -24.93 -6.26
CA GLN A 188 -7.04 -23.77 -5.93
C GLN A 188 -7.20 -22.66 -6.97
N GLU A 189 -7.22 -23.00 -8.26
CA GLU A 189 -7.48 -22.06 -9.36
C GLU A 189 -8.89 -21.47 -9.30
N LEU A 190 -9.88 -22.28 -8.94
CA LEU A 190 -11.24 -21.80 -8.76
C LEU A 190 -11.33 -20.78 -7.61
N LEU A 191 -10.68 -21.06 -6.48
CA LEU A 191 -10.60 -20.11 -5.36
C LEU A 191 -9.90 -18.82 -5.78
N ALA A 192 -8.82 -18.89 -6.54
CA ALA A 192 -8.12 -17.71 -7.07
C ALA A 192 -9.05 -16.85 -7.96
N LYS A 193 -9.83 -17.51 -8.84
CA LYS A 193 -10.86 -16.83 -9.66
C LYS A 193 -11.98 -16.21 -8.83
N VAL A 194 -12.37 -16.84 -7.72
CA VAL A 194 -13.35 -16.25 -6.79
C VAL A 194 -12.77 -14.99 -6.16
N VAL A 195 -11.53 -15.06 -5.66
CA VAL A 195 -10.85 -13.91 -5.02
C VAL A 195 -10.70 -12.74 -5.99
N SER A 196 -10.33 -12.99 -7.26
CA SER A 196 -10.18 -11.93 -8.27
C SER A 196 -11.48 -11.21 -8.64
N LYS A 197 -12.65 -11.83 -8.35
CA LYS A 197 -13.97 -11.26 -8.61
C LYS A 197 -14.60 -10.57 -7.38
N LEU A 198 -13.98 -10.69 -6.22
CA LEU A 198 -14.45 -9.99 -5.02
C LEU A 198 -14.28 -8.47 -5.20
N PRO A 199 -15.18 -7.65 -4.62
CA PRO A 199 -15.03 -6.20 -4.64
C PRO A 199 -13.63 -5.77 -4.18
N GLU A 200 -13.07 -4.76 -4.81
CA GLU A 200 -11.78 -4.21 -4.39
C GLU A 200 -11.84 -3.71 -2.95
N LEU A 201 -10.76 -3.91 -2.22
CA LEU A 201 -10.60 -3.37 -0.87
C LEU A 201 -10.03 -1.96 -0.94
N GLY A 202 -10.56 -1.09 -0.11
CA GLY A 202 -9.96 0.21 0.14
C GLY A 202 -8.54 0.09 0.75
N HIS A 203 -7.79 1.16 0.67
CA HIS A 203 -6.47 1.21 1.31
C HIS A 203 -6.61 1.10 2.83
N ASN A 204 -5.78 0.26 3.43
CA ASN A 204 -5.81 -0.06 4.87
C ASN A 204 -7.11 -0.75 5.35
N GLU A 205 -7.88 -1.30 4.44
CA GLU A 205 -9.06 -2.08 4.78
C GLU A 205 -8.68 -3.54 5.06
N VAL A 206 -9.24 -4.08 6.14
CA VAL A 206 -9.24 -5.52 6.42
C VAL A 206 -10.70 -5.96 6.41
N ASN A 207 -10.99 -6.99 5.62
CA ASN A 207 -12.36 -7.46 5.42
C ASN A 207 -12.44 -8.96 5.64
N ILE A 208 -13.61 -9.43 6.11
CA ILE A 208 -13.93 -10.84 6.27
C ILE A 208 -15.12 -11.17 5.37
N THR A 209 -14.97 -12.21 4.55
CA THR A 209 -16.01 -12.68 3.64
C THR A 209 -16.24 -14.17 3.85
N GLY A 210 -17.49 -14.60 3.98
CA GLY A 210 -17.86 -16.02 4.10
C GLY A 210 -17.48 -16.78 2.80
N LEU A 211 -16.91 -17.98 2.99
CA LEU A 211 -16.61 -18.91 1.90
C LEU A 211 -17.55 -20.11 1.95
N GLN A 212 -17.59 -20.82 3.09
CA GLN A 212 -18.40 -22.02 3.27
C GLN A 212 -18.80 -22.16 4.73
N ALA A 213 -20.02 -22.62 4.99
CA ALA A 213 -20.49 -22.98 6.31
C ALA A 213 -21.17 -24.36 6.27
N ASN A 214 -20.78 -25.26 7.13
CA ASN A 214 -21.30 -26.62 7.24
C ASN A 214 -21.67 -26.96 8.67
N LEU A 215 -22.93 -27.25 8.91
CA LEU A 215 -23.37 -27.86 10.17
C LEU A 215 -23.04 -29.35 10.12
N ARG A 216 -22.30 -29.84 11.11
CA ARG A 216 -21.89 -31.23 11.22
C ARG A 216 -22.91 -32.05 12.02
N ASP A 217 -22.81 -33.38 11.94
CA ASP A 217 -23.69 -34.31 12.65
C ASP A 217 -23.61 -34.16 14.19
N ASP A 218 -22.46 -33.80 14.70
CA ASP A 218 -22.21 -33.49 16.10
C ASP A 218 -22.74 -32.12 16.56
N LYS A 219 -23.49 -31.43 15.68
CA LYS A 219 -24.02 -30.06 15.86
C LYS A 219 -22.97 -28.97 15.96
N SER A 220 -21.69 -29.26 15.73
CA SER A 220 -20.68 -28.20 15.54
C SER A 220 -20.84 -27.51 14.19
N LEU A 221 -20.50 -26.22 14.11
CA LEU A 221 -20.56 -25.46 12.85
C LEU A 221 -19.14 -25.17 12.37
N SER A 222 -18.79 -25.75 11.20
CA SER A 222 -17.52 -25.47 10.52
C SER A 222 -17.71 -24.33 9.54
N VAL A 223 -16.96 -23.25 9.73
CA VAL A 223 -17.06 -22.03 8.92
C VAL A 223 -15.71 -21.71 8.33
N SER A 224 -15.63 -21.70 7.01
CA SER A 224 -14.48 -21.20 6.27
C SER A 224 -14.77 -19.78 5.81
N ILE A 225 -13.82 -18.88 6.03
CA ILE A 225 -13.91 -17.47 5.64
C ILE A 225 -12.67 -17.06 4.88
N PHE A 226 -12.79 -16.01 4.09
CA PHE A 226 -11.67 -15.25 3.56
C PHE A 226 -11.31 -14.11 4.52
N ILE A 227 -10.08 -14.05 5.00
CA ILE A 227 -9.51 -12.89 5.67
C ILE A 227 -8.73 -12.11 4.62
N ARG A 228 -9.22 -10.91 4.30
CA ARG A 228 -8.75 -10.09 3.19
C ARG A 228 -7.96 -8.91 3.73
N ASN A 229 -6.70 -8.79 3.33
CA ASN A 229 -5.81 -7.72 3.75
C ASN A 229 -5.55 -6.74 2.60
N GLY A 230 -6.20 -5.58 2.62
CA GLY A 230 -5.97 -4.48 1.66
C GLY A 230 -4.78 -3.58 2.02
N ASN A 231 -4.09 -3.85 3.14
CA ASN A 231 -2.90 -3.08 3.52
C ASN A 231 -1.71 -3.40 2.60
N ASP A 232 -0.77 -2.48 2.57
CA ASP A 232 0.53 -2.61 1.91
C ASP A 232 1.58 -3.39 2.72
N ARG A 233 1.18 -3.91 3.89
CA ARG A 233 1.98 -4.73 4.80
C ARG A 233 1.19 -5.93 5.31
N ALA A 234 1.90 -6.95 5.77
CA ALA A 234 1.27 -8.09 6.41
C ALA A 234 0.61 -7.69 7.74
N ILE A 235 -0.48 -8.37 8.08
CA ILE A 235 -1.15 -8.29 9.38
C ILE A 235 -1.05 -9.63 10.08
N ASN A 236 -0.99 -9.61 11.42
CA ASN A 236 -1.05 -10.80 12.26
C ASN A 236 -2.39 -10.80 13.01
N VAL A 237 -3.13 -11.89 12.87
CA VAL A 237 -4.40 -12.10 13.55
C VAL A 237 -4.17 -13.08 14.70
N GLU A 238 -4.15 -12.56 15.92
CA GLU A 238 -3.95 -13.33 17.16
C GLU A 238 -5.28 -13.79 17.75
N GLN A 239 -6.30 -12.96 17.61
CA GLN A 239 -7.65 -13.24 18.09
C GLN A 239 -8.68 -12.75 17.09
N LEU A 240 -9.70 -13.55 16.84
CA LEU A 240 -10.78 -13.20 15.93
C LEU A 240 -12.13 -13.52 16.55
N PRO A 241 -12.86 -12.50 17.04
CA PRO A 241 -14.26 -12.68 17.42
C PRO A 241 -15.13 -12.78 16.16
N LEU A 242 -16.00 -13.76 16.09
CA LEU A 242 -16.87 -14.00 14.95
C LEU A 242 -18.31 -14.23 15.39
N GLU A 243 -19.25 -13.67 14.67
CA GLU A 243 -20.66 -13.99 14.69
C GLU A 243 -21.10 -14.47 13.31
N ILE A 244 -21.88 -15.55 13.28
CA ILE A 244 -22.44 -16.08 12.04
C ILE A 244 -23.92 -15.79 12.04
N ILE A 245 -24.36 -15.16 10.97
CA ILE A 245 -25.75 -14.72 10.76
C ILE A 245 -26.29 -15.45 9.54
N ASP A 246 -27.44 -16.08 9.67
CA ASP A 246 -28.12 -16.83 8.60
C ASP A 246 -28.82 -15.92 7.57
N ALA A 247 -29.47 -16.52 6.58
CA ALA A 247 -30.20 -15.78 5.53
C ALA A 247 -31.38 -14.96 6.08
N ASN A 248 -31.95 -15.35 7.24
CA ASN A 248 -33.09 -14.70 7.87
C ASN A 248 -32.64 -13.59 8.87
N GLY A 249 -31.33 -13.40 9.05
CA GLY A 249 -30.78 -12.45 10.00
C GLY A 249 -30.67 -13.00 11.42
N LYS A 250 -30.91 -14.30 11.63
CA LYS A 250 -30.72 -14.96 12.93
C LYS A 250 -29.22 -15.17 13.17
N LYS A 251 -28.75 -14.80 14.37
CA LYS A 251 -27.42 -15.13 14.83
C LYS A 251 -27.40 -16.61 15.24
N ILE A 252 -26.68 -17.43 14.47
CA ILE A 252 -26.64 -18.89 14.66
C ILE A 252 -25.39 -19.39 15.35
N ALA A 253 -24.32 -18.59 15.39
CA ALA A 253 -23.14 -18.89 16.18
C ALA A 253 -22.41 -17.62 16.59
N LYS A 254 -21.75 -17.65 17.76
CA LYS A 254 -20.88 -16.58 18.26
C LYS A 254 -19.73 -17.20 19.03
N GLY A 255 -18.50 -16.74 18.74
CA GLY A 255 -17.30 -17.18 19.46
C GLY A 255 -16.13 -16.25 19.23
N SER A 256 -15.11 -16.37 20.06
CA SER A 256 -13.82 -15.71 19.88
C SER A 256 -12.74 -16.78 19.80
N PHE A 257 -11.95 -16.73 18.74
CA PHE A 257 -10.92 -17.71 18.44
C PHE A 257 -9.54 -17.12 18.67
N THR A 258 -8.77 -17.72 19.55
CA THR A 258 -7.35 -17.44 19.70
C THR A 258 -6.59 -18.28 18.69
N ILE A 259 -5.68 -17.67 17.95
CA ILE A 259 -4.89 -18.30 16.90
C ILE A 259 -3.42 -18.28 17.32
N ASP A 260 -2.91 -19.46 17.65
CA ASP A 260 -1.54 -19.66 18.10
C ASP A 260 -0.85 -20.75 17.25
N PRO A 261 0.25 -20.43 16.55
CA PRO A 261 0.83 -19.08 16.38
C PRO A 261 -0.09 -18.12 15.60
N PRO A 262 0.09 -16.80 15.74
CA PRO A 262 -0.71 -15.80 15.04
C PRO A 262 -0.78 -16.03 13.52
N LEU A 263 -1.98 -15.91 12.96
CA LEU A 263 -2.19 -16.07 11.52
C LEU A 263 -1.69 -14.84 10.77
N THR A 264 -0.61 -14.99 10.00
CA THR A 264 -0.10 -13.94 9.13
C THR A 264 -0.87 -13.93 7.81
N VAL A 265 -1.48 -12.77 7.47
CA VAL A 265 -2.07 -12.48 6.17
C VAL A 265 -1.20 -11.46 5.47
N LYS A 266 -0.56 -11.85 4.36
CA LYS A 266 0.38 -10.99 3.61
C LYS A 266 -0.28 -9.74 3.06
N ALA A 267 0.55 -8.74 2.71
CA ALA A 267 0.10 -7.52 2.05
C ALA A 267 -0.65 -7.84 0.75
N ARG A 268 -1.79 -7.18 0.52
CA ARG A 268 -2.60 -7.31 -0.70
C ARG A 268 -2.98 -8.77 -1.00
N THR A 269 -3.31 -9.55 0.03
CA THR A 269 -3.73 -10.95 -0.17
C THR A 269 -5.03 -11.29 0.57
N THR A 270 -5.67 -12.34 0.09
CA THR A 270 -6.80 -13.02 0.73
C THR A 270 -6.32 -14.39 1.21
N LYS A 271 -6.49 -14.67 2.50
CA LYS A 271 -6.15 -15.95 3.11
C LYS A 271 -7.43 -16.66 3.57
N PRO A 272 -7.73 -17.86 3.07
CA PRO A 272 -8.83 -18.66 3.60
C PRO A 272 -8.42 -19.28 4.95
N TRP A 273 -9.37 -19.31 5.88
CA TRP A 273 -9.19 -19.95 7.18
C TRP A 273 -10.48 -20.56 7.67
N THR A 274 -10.39 -21.72 8.36
CA THR A 274 -11.56 -22.44 8.86
C THR A 274 -11.62 -22.39 10.39
N PHE A 275 -12.76 -21.99 10.90
CA PHE A 275 -13.10 -22.01 12.32
C PHE A 275 -14.18 -23.06 12.60
N VAL A 276 -14.09 -23.69 13.75
CA VAL A 276 -15.12 -24.65 14.19
C VAL A 276 -15.73 -24.14 15.47
N PHE A 277 -17.01 -23.79 15.41
CA PHE A 277 -17.79 -23.46 16.59
C PHE A 277 -18.28 -24.77 17.22
N PRO A 278 -17.94 -25.05 18.50
CA PRO A 278 -18.44 -26.21 19.21
C PRO A 278 -19.97 -26.09 19.41
N PRO A 279 -20.68 -27.20 19.63
CA PRO A 279 -22.15 -27.22 19.71
C PRO A 279 -22.74 -26.22 20.69
N GLU A 280 -22.03 -25.93 21.78
CA GLU A 280 -22.48 -25.03 22.86
C GLU A 280 -22.56 -23.54 22.37
N LEU A 281 -21.85 -23.21 21.31
CA LEU A 281 -21.83 -21.87 20.73
C LEU A 281 -22.71 -21.76 19.46
N VAL A 282 -23.49 -22.81 19.14
CA VAL A 282 -24.28 -22.92 17.92
C VAL A 282 -25.76 -23.01 18.22
N ASP A 283 -26.56 -22.10 17.73
CA ASP A 283 -28.03 -22.14 17.69
C ASP A 283 -28.51 -22.18 16.22
N ALA A 284 -28.32 -23.35 15.58
CA ALA A 284 -28.64 -23.57 14.20
C ALA A 284 -30.03 -24.21 13.96
N GLU A 285 -30.91 -24.28 14.96
CA GLU A 285 -32.25 -24.83 14.79
C GLU A 285 -33.05 -23.98 13.81
N GLY A 286 -33.45 -24.59 12.69
CA GLY A 286 -34.18 -23.90 11.61
C GLY A 286 -33.34 -22.87 10.82
N ALA A 287 -32.01 -22.90 10.94
CA ALA A 287 -31.13 -21.94 10.25
C ALA A 287 -31.08 -22.17 8.74
N ASP A 288 -31.13 -21.10 7.99
CA ASP A 288 -30.93 -21.08 6.53
C ASP A 288 -29.51 -20.63 6.18
N LEU A 289 -28.65 -21.59 5.82
CA LEU A 289 -27.27 -21.36 5.42
C LEU A 289 -27.10 -21.04 3.92
N SER A 290 -28.18 -20.86 3.16
CA SER A 290 -28.10 -20.56 1.71
C SER A 290 -27.45 -19.19 1.44
N ARG A 291 -27.61 -18.22 2.35
CA ARG A 291 -27.01 -16.89 2.34
C ARG A 291 -26.67 -16.46 3.77
N TRP A 292 -25.50 -16.81 4.20
CA TRP A 292 -25.02 -16.47 5.53
C TRP A 292 -23.92 -15.40 5.50
N LYS A 293 -23.65 -14.77 6.63
CA LYS A 293 -22.61 -13.77 6.79
C LYS A 293 -21.76 -14.08 8.02
N ALA A 294 -20.44 -13.91 7.88
CA ALA A 294 -19.55 -13.79 9.02
C ALA A 294 -19.30 -12.31 9.31
N VAL A 295 -19.45 -11.91 10.56
CA VAL A 295 -19.22 -10.54 11.01
C VAL A 295 -18.32 -10.51 12.23
N VAL A 296 -17.50 -9.49 12.35
CA VAL A 296 -16.73 -9.19 13.57
C VAL A 296 -17.61 -8.28 14.42
N PRO A 297 -18.03 -8.71 15.61
CA PRO A 297 -18.83 -7.86 16.50
C PRO A 297 -17.98 -6.66 16.93
N GLN A 298 -18.61 -5.50 16.95
CA GLN A 298 -18.02 -4.24 17.46
C GLN A 298 -18.03 -4.23 18.99
#